data_e37a8071fd08e6b96882d15a56d8ae07
#
_entry.id   e37a8071fd08e6b96882d15a56d8ae07
#
_cell.length_a   1.000
_cell.length_b   1.000
_cell.length_c   1.000
_cell.angle_alpha   90.00
_cell.angle_beta   90.00
_cell.angle_gamma   90.00
#
_symmetry.space_group_name_H-M   'P 1'
#
loop_
_entity.id
_entity.type
_entity.pdbx_description
1 polymer ?
#
loop_
_entity_poly.entity_id
_entity_poly.type
_entity_poly.pdbx_seq_one_letter_code
_entity_poly.pdbx_strand_id
1 'polypeptide(L)'
;MIRLEPVTDTPPAGFDAIRRDARAERYNMLDRLASEWESGEQRFTRPGEALLAAYSENALAGIGGVTVEPAFAGAFRMRRFYVRPPYRRLGIARRLALALLEGLPSANRLVTVNASANRHRAPIGTGAARRSTEREP
;
A
#
# COMPACT_ATOMS: atom_id res chain seq x y z
N MET A 1 8.93 -18.21 -0.56
CA MET A 1 7.74 -18.00 -1.39
C MET A 1 6.88 -16.90 -0.81
N ILE A 2 6.47 -15.98 -1.64
CA ILE A 2 5.64 -14.85 -1.21
C ILE A 2 4.20 -15.11 -1.59
N ARG A 3 3.31 -14.95 -0.61
CA ARG A 3 1.88 -15.13 -0.81
C ARG A 3 1.17 -13.82 -0.54
N LEU A 4 0.26 -13.41 -1.42
CA LEU A 4 -0.54 -12.19 -1.22
C LEU A 4 -1.92 -12.57 -0.78
N GLU A 5 -2.44 -11.88 0.24
CA GLU A 5 -3.78 -12.13 0.76
C GLU A 5 -4.53 -10.83 0.93
N PRO A 6 -5.80 -10.79 0.56
CA PRO A 6 -6.60 -9.60 0.81
C PRO A 6 -6.88 -9.44 2.30
N VAL A 7 -6.87 -8.19 2.75
CA VAL A 7 -7.22 -7.86 4.13
C VAL A 7 -8.66 -7.36 4.08
N THR A 8 -9.54 -8.01 4.82
CA THR A 8 -10.96 -7.68 4.73
C THR A 8 -11.56 -7.25 6.07
N ASP A 9 -11.84 -8.18 6.95
CA ASP A 9 -12.59 -7.86 8.16
C ASP A 9 -11.74 -7.38 9.32
N THR A 10 -10.54 -7.93 9.45
CA THR A 10 -9.66 -7.60 10.56
C THR A 10 -8.27 -7.31 10.00
N PRO A 11 -7.44 -6.62 10.77
CA PRO A 11 -6.05 -6.42 10.34
C PRO A 11 -5.35 -7.77 10.14
N PRO A 12 -4.35 -7.83 9.27
CA PRO A 12 -3.72 -9.11 8.96
C PRO A 12 -2.93 -9.66 10.13
N ALA A 13 -2.79 -10.98 10.17
CA ALA A 13 -1.96 -11.61 11.18
C ALA A 13 -0.54 -11.04 11.09
N GLY A 14 0.05 -10.71 12.22
CA GLY A 14 1.38 -10.12 12.25
C GLY A 14 1.40 -8.61 12.14
N PHE A 15 0.23 -7.99 12.14
CA PHE A 15 0.15 -6.54 11.94
C PHE A 15 0.90 -5.76 13.00
N ASP A 16 0.88 -6.21 14.26
CA ASP A 16 1.59 -5.48 15.32
C ASP A 16 3.09 -5.46 15.07
N ALA A 17 3.64 -6.54 14.57
CA ALA A 17 5.08 -6.61 14.31
C ALA A 17 5.49 -5.66 13.18
N ILE A 18 4.70 -5.62 12.10
CA ILE A 18 5.03 -4.74 10.99
C ILE A 18 4.84 -3.28 11.38
N ARG A 19 3.86 -2.99 12.24
CA ARG A 19 3.71 -1.62 12.77
C ARG A 19 4.93 -1.20 13.57
N ARG A 20 5.45 -2.10 14.41
CA ARG A 20 6.65 -1.78 15.20
C ARG A 20 7.84 -1.49 14.30
N ASP A 21 8.00 -2.27 13.23
CA ASP A 21 9.10 -2.04 12.31
C ASP A 21 8.97 -0.69 11.63
N ALA A 22 7.78 -0.36 11.18
CA ALA A 22 7.55 0.93 10.52
C ALA A 22 7.82 2.08 11.48
N ARG A 23 7.34 1.95 12.70
CA ARG A 23 7.52 3.00 13.71
C ARG A 23 8.99 3.19 14.03
N ALA A 24 9.75 2.10 14.09
CA ALA A 24 11.19 2.17 14.36
C ALA A 24 11.92 2.92 13.26
N GLU A 25 11.39 2.89 12.05
CA GLU A 25 11.94 3.64 10.94
C GLU A 25 11.33 5.03 10.80
N ARG A 26 10.48 5.41 11.76
CA ARG A 26 9.86 6.73 11.81
C ARG A 26 8.80 6.95 10.75
N TYR A 27 8.15 5.89 10.32
CA TYR A 27 6.99 5.97 9.46
C TYR A 27 5.74 5.80 10.30
N ASN A 28 4.76 6.67 10.12
CA ASN A 28 3.53 6.58 10.87
C ASN A 28 2.35 6.04 10.06
N MET A 29 2.61 5.62 8.83
CA MET A 29 1.51 5.25 7.94
C MET A 29 0.73 4.02 8.41
N LEU A 30 1.39 3.08 9.09
CA LEU A 30 0.67 1.91 9.57
C LEU A 30 -0.09 2.19 10.87
N ASP A 31 0.39 3.12 11.68
CA ASP A 31 -0.39 3.57 12.81
C ASP A 31 -1.65 4.31 12.35
N ARG A 32 -1.53 5.09 11.27
CA ARG A 32 -2.68 5.75 10.69
C ARG A 32 -3.65 4.74 10.08
N LEU A 33 -3.12 3.73 9.43
CA LEU A 33 -3.96 2.66 8.90
C LEU A 33 -4.75 1.99 10.02
N ALA A 34 -4.09 1.68 11.13
CA ALA A 34 -4.77 1.06 12.26
C ALA A 34 -5.88 1.95 12.82
N SER A 35 -5.60 3.23 12.96
CA SER A 35 -6.56 4.18 13.47
C SER A 35 -7.77 4.33 12.55
N GLU A 36 -7.52 4.42 11.25
CA GLU A 36 -8.59 4.53 10.26
C GLU A 36 -9.44 3.27 10.23
N TRP A 37 -8.78 2.12 10.36
CA TRP A 37 -9.49 0.85 10.35
C TRP A 37 -10.39 0.72 11.58
N GLU A 38 -9.83 1.06 12.73
CA GLU A 38 -10.56 0.93 13.98
C GLU A 38 -11.78 1.85 14.03
N SER A 39 -11.64 3.08 13.54
CA SER A 39 -12.74 4.03 13.53
C SER A 39 -13.74 3.77 12.41
N GLY A 40 -13.38 2.95 11.44
CA GLY A 40 -14.22 2.72 10.28
C GLY A 40 -14.08 3.78 9.21
N GLU A 41 -13.18 4.74 9.41
CA GLU A 41 -13.01 5.83 8.46
C GLU A 41 -12.52 5.33 7.10
N GLN A 42 -11.67 4.32 7.11
CA GLN A 42 -11.15 3.74 5.88
C GLN A 42 -10.92 2.25 6.06
N ARG A 43 -11.62 1.44 5.28
CA ARG A 43 -11.44 0.00 5.30
C ARG A 43 -11.25 -0.60 3.92
N PHE A 44 -10.96 0.25 2.94
CA PHE A 44 -10.63 -0.19 1.58
C PHE A 44 -11.76 -1.00 0.95
N THR A 45 -13.01 -0.55 1.17
CA THR A 45 -14.18 -1.31 0.75
C THR A 45 -14.97 -0.70 -0.38
N ARG A 46 -14.59 0.48 -0.85
CA ARG A 46 -15.28 1.07 -2.00
C ARG A 46 -14.88 0.33 -3.28
N PRO A 47 -15.70 0.40 -4.33
CA PRO A 47 -15.36 -0.31 -5.56
C PRO A 47 -13.96 0.03 -6.05
N GLY A 48 -13.19 -0.99 -6.34
CA GLY A 48 -11.81 -0.83 -6.80
C GLY A 48 -10.79 -0.71 -5.68
N GLU A 49 -11.21 -0.44 -4.45
CA GLU A 49 -10.28 -0.33 -3.33
C GLU A 49 -9.91 -1.71 -2.82
N ALA A 50 -8.69 -1.82 -2.31
CA ALA A 50 -8.22 -3.08 -1.72
C ALA A 50 -7.00 -2.81 -0.86
N LEU A 51 -6.81 -3.69 0.10
CA LEU A 51 -5.61 -3.72 0.93
C LEU A 51 -5.10 -5.14 0.89
N LEU A 52 -3.82 -5.30 0.57
CA LEU A 52 -3.20 -6.61 0.45
C LEU A 52 -2.07 -6.78 1.45
N ALA A 53 -1.96 -7.98 1.98
CA ALA A 53 -0.85 -8.35 2.85
C ALA A 53 0.01 -9.37 2.11
N ALA A 54 1.33 -9.23 2.24
CA ALA A 54 2.28 -10.15 1.63
C ALA A 54 2.95 -10.96 2.73
N TYR A 55 2.90 -12.27 2.59
CA TYR A 55 3.50 -13.18 3.57
C TYR A 55 4.66 -13.93 2.97
N SER A 56 5.73 -14.03 3.75
CA SER A 56 6.85 -14.90 3.43
C SER A 56 6.75 -16.03 4.43
N GLU A 57 6.46 -17.21 3.97
CA GLU A 57 6.09 -18.32 4.83
C GLU A 57 4.91 -17.87 5.70
N ASN A 58 5.07 -17.86 7.01
CA ASN A 58 3.99 -17.43 7.89
C ASN A 58 4.19 -16.02 8.44
N ALA A 59 5.20 -15.30 7.96
CA ALA A 59 5.53 -13.99 8.49
C ALA A 59 4.98 -12.91 7.58
N LEU A 60 4.30 -11.92 8.17
CA LEU A 60 3.82 -10.77 7.42
C LEU A 60 5.04 -9.94 7.00
N ALA A 61 5.29 -9.87 5.71
CA ALA A 61 6.47 -9.22 5.17
C ALA A 61 6.19 -7.82 4.63
N GLY A 62 4.99 -7.58 4.16
CA GLY A 62 4.66 -6.28 3.59
C GLY A 62 3.17 -6.07 3.47
N ILE A 63 2.78 -4.83 3.19
CA ILE A 63 1.38 -4.47 3.07
C ILE A 63 1.29 -3.31 2.08
N GLY A 64 0.17 -3.19 1.41
CA GLY A 64 -0.05 -2.08 0.50
C GLY A 64 -1.50 -2.02 0.07
N GLY A 65 -1.99 -0.82 -0.23
CA GLY A 65 -3.38 -0.65 -0.57
C GLY A 65 -3.61 0.35 -1.68
N VAL A 66 -4.83 0.39 -2.17
CA VAL A 66 -5.27 1.36 -3.16
C VAL A 66 -6.64 1.87 -2.76
N THR A 67 -6.83 3.17 -2.85
CA THR A 67 -8.10 3.80 -2.52
C THR A 67 -8.48 4.78 -3.62
N VAL A 68 -9.72 5.21 -3.60
CA VAL A 68 -10.19 6.27 -4.49
C VAL A 68 -9.38 7.53 -4.22
N GLU A 69 -9.01 8.25 -5.29
CA GLU A 69 -8.31 9.52 -5.17
C GLU A 69 -9.35 10.64 -5.23
N PRO A 70 -9.59 11.33 -4.11
CA PRO A 70 -10.66 12.34 -4.09
C PRO A 70 -10.38 13.53 -4.99
N ALA A 71 -9.13 13.81 -5.29
CA ALA A 71 -8.80 14.99 -6.08
C ALA A 71 -9.13 14.86 -7.55
N PHE A 72 -9.26 13.64 -8.06
CA PHE A 72 -9.51 13.41 -9.48
C PHE A 72 -10.57 12.35 -9.66
N ALA A 73 -11.67 12.72 -10.30
CA ALA A 73 -12.76 11.77 -10.54
C ALA A 73 -12.24 10.58 -11.34
N GLY A 74 -12.58 9.39 -10.90
CA GLY A 74 -12.19 8.17 -11.60
C GLY A 74 -10.75 7.73 -11.35
N ALA A 75 -10.03 8.43 -10.50
CA ALA A 75 -8.63 8.08 -10.22
C ALA A 75 -8.51 7.30 -8.92
N PHE A 76 -7.42 6.59 -8.79
CA PHE A 76 -7.09 5.81 -7.60
C PHE A 76 -5.71 6.19 -7.09
N ARG A 77 -5.46 5.87 -5.83
CA ARG A 77 -4.23 6.25 -5.18
C ARG A 77 -3.66 5.06 -4.42
N MET A 78 -2.39 4.73 -4.71
CA MET A 78 -1.67 3.73 -3.93
C MET A 78 -1.28 4.34 -2.61
N ARG A 79 -1.45 3.59 -1.53
CA ARG A 79 -1.11 4.12 -0.21
C ARG A 79 -0.87 3.01 0.79
N ARG A 80 -0.24 3.38 1.89
CA ARG A 80 0.04 2.47 3.01
C ARG A 80 0.96 1.33 2.64
N PHE A 81 1.89 1.59 1.70
CA PHE A 81 2.86 0.58 1.32
C PHE A 81 4.01 0.55 2.32
N TYR A 82 4.31 -0.64 2.80
CA TYR A 82 5.46 -0.83 3.65
C TYR A 82 5.93 -2.28 3.55
N VAL A 83 7.25 -2.46 3.37
CA VAL A 83 7.87 -3.79 3.37
C VAL A 83 8.89 -3.80 4.48
N ARG A 84 8.84 -4.80 5.33
CA ARG A 84 9.75 -4.91 6.47
C ARG A 84 11.19 -5.08 5.99
N PRO A 85 12.16 -4.50 6.73
CA PRO A 85 13.55 -4.50 6.26
C PRO A 85 14.11 -5.87 5.82
N PRO A 86 13.89 -6.96 6.57
CA PRO A 86 14.48 -8.24 6.14
C PRO A 86 13.95 -8.76 4.82
N TYR A 87 12.82 -8.24 4.37
CA TYR A 87 12.16 -8.75 3.16
C TYR A 87 12.29 -7.82 1.96
N ARG A 88 13.10 -6.79 2.09
CA ARG A 88 13.27 -5.84 0.98
C ARG A 88 14.12 -6.43 -0.12
N ARG A 89 13.99 -5.84 -1.31
CA ARG A 89 14.71 -6.27 -2.50
C ARG A 89 14.30 -7.63 -3.03
N LEU A 90 13.12 -8.08 -2.61
CA LEU A 90 12.54 -9.31 -3.13
C LEU A 90 11.38 -9.04 -4.07
N GLY A 91 11.13 -7.77 -4.39
CA GLY A 91 10.06 -7.41 -5.30
C GLY A 91 8.68 -7.43 -4.69
N ILE A 92 8.56 -7.40 -3.37
CA ILE A 92 7.27 -7.50 -2.71
C ILE A 92 6.39 -6.28 -2.98
N ALA A 93 6.96 -5.07 -2.87
CA ALA A 93 6.17 -3.87 -3.13
C ALA A 93 5.66 -3.85 -4.56
N ARG A 94 6.51 -4.28 -5.50
CA ARG A 94 6.10 -4.36 -6.90
C ARG A 94 4.98 -5.38 -7.10
N ARG A 95 5.07 -6.53 -6.47
CA ARG A 95 4.02 -7.53 -6.58
C ARG A 95 2.70 -7.04 -6.00
N LEU A 96 2.77 -6.34 -4.86
CA LEU A 96 1.58 -5.75 -4.28
C LEU A 96 0.96 -4.73 -5.23
N ALA A 97 1.80 -3.84 -5.78
CA ALA A 97 1.29 -2.82 -6.68
C ALA A 97 0.65 -3.42 -7.93
N LEU A 98 1.30 -4.41 -8.53
CA LEU A 98 0.75 -5.04 -9.73
C LEU A 98 -0.58 -5.73 -9.44
N ALA A 99 -0.66 -6.43 -8.31
CA ALA A 99 -1.90 -7.10 -7.95
C ALA A 99 -3.02 -6.09 -7.71
N LEU A 100 -2.71 -4.97 -7.07
CA LEU A 100 -3.71 -3.94 -6.84
C LEU A 100 -4.18 -3.30 -8.15
N LEU A 101 -3.25 -3.09 -9.08
CA LEU A 101 -3.64 -2.53 -10.38
C LEU A 101 -4.56 -3.46 -11.15
N GLU A 102 -4.34 -4.77 -11.05
CA GLU A 102 -5.19 -5.72 -11.72
C GLU A 102 -6.63 -5.67 -11.23
N GLY A 103 -6.84 -5.26 -10.00
CA GLY A 103 -8.18 -5.18 -9.44
C GLY A 103 -8.92 -3.91 -9.78
N LEU A 104 -8.28 -2.96 -10.45
CA LEU A 104 -8.92 -1.71 -10.76
C LEU A 104 -9.80 -1.83 -12.00
N PRO A 105 -10.90 -1.03 -12.07
CA PRO A 105 -11.73 -1.02 -13.28
C PRO A 105 -10.89 -0.65 -14.47
N SER A 106 -11.13 -1.31 -15.59
CA SER A 106 -10.32 -1.09 -16.79
C SER A 106 -10.43 0.32 -17.34
N ALA A 107 -11.50 1.01 -17.00
CA ALA A 107 -11.69 2.39 -17.48
C ALA A 107 -10.83 3.39 -16.72
N ASN A 108 -10.31 3.01 -15.56
CA ASN A 108 -9.55 3.94 -14.74
C ASN A 108 -8.07 3.72 -14.94
N ARG A 109 -7.41 4.76 -15.38
CA ARG A 109 -6.00 4.64 -15.69
C ARG A 109 -5.11 5.57 -14.88
N LEU A 110 -5.71 6.52 -14.18
CA LEU A 110 -4.90 7.43 -13.39
C LEU A 110 -4.70 6.85 -12.00
N VAL A 111 -3.47 6.58 -11.66
CA VAL A 111 -3.13 6.07 -10.34
C VAL A 111 -2.03 6.97 -9.79
N THR A 112 -2.24 7.50 -8.61
CA THR A 112 -1.24 8.35 -7.99
C THR A 112 -0.53 7.60 -6.87
N VAL A 113 0.65 8.07 -6.52
CA VAL A 113 1.44 7.47 -5.47
C VAL A 113 1.87 8.58 -4.53
N ASN A 114 1.61 8.40 -3.24
CA ASN A 114 2.04 9.37 -2.27
C ASN A 114 3.43 8.99 -1.78
N ALA A 115 4.44 9.67 -2.26
CA ALA A 115 5.82 9.37 -1.93
C ALA A 115 6.34 10.17 -0.75
N SER A 116 5.54 11.05 -0.19
CA SER A 116 6.04 11.93 0.85
C SER A 116 6.50 11.20 2.09
N ALA A 117 5.96 10.04 2.34
CA ALA A 117 6.32 9.28 3.52
C ALA A 117 7.72 8.71 3.45
N ASN A 118 8.33 8.72 2.27
CA ASN A 118 9.64 8.14 2.09
C ASN A 118 10.68 9.19 1.80
N ARG A 119 10.58 10.29 2.43
CA ARG A 119 11.43 11.39 2.10
C ARG A 119 12.91 11.15 2.31
N HIS A 120 13.27 10.17 3.08
CA HIS A 120 14.68 9.94 3.31
C HIS A 120 15.32 9.04 2.29
N ARG A 121 14.62 8.73 1.24
CA ARG A 121 15.20 7.93 0.26
C ARG A 121 14.77 8.37 -1.03
N ALA A 122 15.52 8.13 -1.92
CA ALA A 122 15.24 8.54 -3.24
C ALA A 122 14.01 7.86 -3.71
N PRO A 123 13.23 8.52 -4.43
CA PRO A 123 12.06 7.96 -4.99
C PRO A 123 12.52 6.94 -5.92
N ILE A 124 11.94 6.03 -6.01
CA ILE A 124 12.29 5.09 -6.84
C ILE A 124 11.65 5.14 -7.96
N GLY A 125 11.86 5.49 -8.37
CA GLY A 125 11.25 5.68 -9.37
C GLY A 125 9.99 5.78 -9.58
N THR A 126 10.05 5.89 -9.10
CA THR A 126 9.35 6.04 -9.20
C THR A 126 8.84 6.26 -9.97
N GLY A 127 8.88 6.14 -10.00
CA GLY A 127 8.40 6.07 -10.45
C GLY A 127 7.82 6.29 -11.10
N ALA A 128 7.80 6.02 -11.06
CA ALA A 128 7.24 6.10 -11.41
C ALA A 128 6.54 6.59 -11.74
N ALA A 129 6.55 6.48 -11.38
CA ALA A 129 5.91 6.82 -11.47
C ALA A 129 5.37 7.65 -11.82
N ARG A 130 5.37 7.78 -11.92
CA ARG A 130 4.92 8.38 -11.99
C ARG A 130 4.34 9.12 -12.56
N ARG A 131 4.23 9.05 -12.51
CA ARG A 131 3.65 9.47 -12.85
C ARG A 131 2.94 9.91 -13.13
N SER A 132 2.97 9.66 -12.69
CA SER A 132 2.35 9.81 -12.83
C SER A 132 1.91 10.42 -13.00
N THR A 133 2.11 10.31 -12.72
CA THR A 133 1.74 10.65 -12.74
C THR A 133 1.64 11.35 -12.83
N GLU A 134 1.86 11.22 -12.56
CA GLU A 134 1.69 11.52 -12.53
C GLU A 134 1.56 12.37 -12.50
N ARG A 135 1.76 12.55 -12.52
CA ARG A 135 1.57 13.00 -12.39
C ARG A 135 1.44 13.68 -12.41
N GLU A 136 1.70 13.27 -12.06
CA GLU A 136 1.45 13.40 -12.04
C GLU A 136 1.20 13.94 -12.06
N PRO A 137 1.43 14.06 -12.20
CA PRO A 137 1.13 14.18 -12.09
C PRO A 137 0.87 14.46 -12.22
#